data_8d48bcc639bf5fb77489c055fb72530b
#
_entry.id   8d48bcc639bf5fb77489c055fb72530b
#
_cell.length_a   1.000
_cell.length_b   1.000
_cell.length_c   1.000
_cell.angle_alpha   90.00
_cell.angle_beta   90.00
_cell.angle_gamma   90.00
#
_symmetry.space_group_name_H-M   'P 1'
#
loop_
_entity.id
_entity.type
_entity.pdbx_description
1 polymer ?
#
loop_
_entity_poly.entity_id
_entity_poly.type
_entity_poly.pdbx_seq_one_letter_code
_entity_poly.pdbx_strand_id
1 'polypeptide(L)'
;IRKDRSAIIVTEIPYQVNKASLIEKIADLAKNKRIEGISHIQDESDRFGIRIVIELKRDATVEVVLNQLFRFTPLQTSFGCNLLALNKGRPEQLNLKKYLEEFIEFRVEIVTKRTIYDLKRTRDRSHVLCGLAVAVSNIDRVVNIIRSSNDGAEAKKYLMDERWQASDILQYIELIDDPSHRANDDGSYNLSEHQAKAILDLRLQRLTALGIKEISQELSQLSMNIKNFLEILQSRQIILSIVVKELDELVEKYGVARRSQIIEFEGDTEDEDLIEKEEMVVTVTGGGYIKRTALSEYR
;
A
#
# COMPACT_ATOMS: atom_id res chain seq x y z
N ILE A 1 -30.10 32.39 14.10
CA ILE A 1 -29.26 33.23 14.99
C ILE A 1 -30.00 34.55 15.16
N ARG A 2 -30.33 34.96 16.39
CA ARG A 2 -30.94 36.25 16.68
C ARG A 2 -29.94 37.37 16.37
N LYS A 3 -30.43 38.52 15.84
CA LYS A 3 -29.66 39.58 15.21
C LYS A 3 -28.46 40.17 16.00
N ASP A 4 -28.31 39.85 17.30
CA ASP A 4 -27.28 40.46 18.18
C ASP A 4 -26.49 39.41 19.00
N ARG A 5 -26.40 38.14 18.54
CA ARG A 5 -25.66 37.08 19.26
C ARG A 5 -24.67 36.39 18.37
N SER A 6 -23.51 36.12 18.91
CA SER A 6 -22.50 35.29 18.28
C SER A 6 -22.81 33.81 18.52
N ALA A 7 -22.43 32.94 17.60
CA ALA A 7 -22.53 31.51 17.76
C ALA A 7 -21.26 30.83 17.25
N ILE A 8 -20.85 29.76 17.93
CA ILE A 8 -19.79 28.85 17.50
C ILE A 8 -20.48 27.67 16.76
N ILE A 9 -20.08 27.40 15.54
CA ILE A 9 -20.61 26.33 14.71
C ILE A 9 -19.54 25.27 14.58
N VAL A 10 -19.84 24.04 15.05
CA VAL A 10 -18.97 22.90 14.94
C VAL A 10 -19.46 22.04 13.77
N THR A 11 -18.66 21.98 12.71
CA THR A 11 -18.97 21.21 11.49
C THR A 11 -18.24 19.86 11.45
N GLU A 12 -17.18 19.71 12.24
CA GLU A 12 -16.40 18.49 12.35
C GLU A 12 -16.04 18.21 13.81
N ILE A 13 -15.94 16.95 14.18
CA ILE A 13 -15.53 16.50 15.50
C ILE A 13 -14.33 15.56 15.36
N PRO A 14 -13.48 15.43 16.38
CA PRO A 14 -12.32 14.53 16.34
C PRO A 14 -12.71 13.07 16.13
N TYR A 15 -11.79 12.31 15.55
CA TYR A 15 -11.96 10.87 15.36
C TYR A 15 -12.29 10.14 16.67
N GLN A 16 -13.20 9.20 16.64
CA GLN A 16 -13.74 8.43 17.77
C GLN A 16 -14.52 9.23 18.85
N VAL A 17 -14.79 10.50 18.61
CA VAL A 17 -15.65 11.27 19.53
C VAL A 17 -17.12 11.05 19.17
N ASN A 18 -17.92 10.67 20.15
CA ASN A 18 -19.36 10.55 19.99
C ASN A 18 -20.02 11.94 20.10
N LYS A 19 -20.80 12.33 19.07
CA LYS A 19 -21.46 13.64 19.00
C LYS A 19 -22.42 13.88 20.17
N ALA A 20 -23.26 12.91 20.52
CA ALA A 20 -24.24 13.07 21.58
C ALA A 20 -23.56 13.29 22.94
N SER A 21 -22.57 12.46 23.26
CA SER A 21 -21.80 12.59 24.51
C SER A 21 -21.00 13.90 24.58
N LEU A 22 -20.54 14.41 23.43
CA LEU A 22 -19.90 15.73 23.36
C LEU A 22 -20.88 16.83 23.72
N ILE A 23 -22.08 16.84 23.13
CA ILE A 23 -23.13 17.83 23.37
C ILE A 23 -23.56 17.79 24.83
N GLU A 24 -23.81 16.61 25.39
CA GLU A 24 -24.13 16.42 26.83
C GLU A 24 -23.05 17.01 27.73
N LYS A 25 -21.78 16.72 27.44
CA LYS A 25 -20.65 17.24 28.23
C LYS A 25 -20.55 18.77 28.16
N ILE A 26 -20.77 19.36 26.98
CA ILE A 26 -20.79 20.84 26.82
C ILE A 26 -21.93 21.42 27.66
N ALA A 27 -23.12 20.82 27.59
CA ALA A 27 -24.30 21.28 28.34
C ALA A 27 -24.07 21.19 29.87
N ASP A 28 -23.47 20.11 30.35
CA ASP A 28 -23.13 19.93 31.78
C ASP A 28 -22.10 20.97 32.26
N LEU A 29 -21.06 21.25 31.46
CA LEU A 29 -20.06 22.25 31.78
C LEU A 29 -20.67 23.67 31.83
N ALA A 30 -21.57 23.98 30.89
CA ALA A 30 -22.30 25.25 30.87
C ALA A 30 -23.25 25.37 32.09
N LYS A 31 -23.99 24.31 32.47
CA LYS A 31 -24.88 24.26 33.63
C LYS A 31 -24.11 24.42 34.94
N ASN A 32 -22.95 23.81 35.06
CA ASN A 32 -22.08 23.87 36.20
C ASN A 32 -21.21 25.12 36.27
N LYS A 33 -21.44 26.08 35.36
CA LYS A 33 -20.68 27.34 35.23
C LYS A 33 -19.16 27.17 35.09
N ARG A 34 -18.72 26.04 34.58
CA ARG A 34 -17.30 25.82 34.24
C ARG A 34 -16.93 26.46 32.91
N ILE A 35 -17.87 26.53 31.98
CA ILE A 35 -17.78 27.30 30.76
C ILE A 35 -18.89 28.34 30.86
N GLU A 36 -18.52 29.59 31.04
CA GLU A 36 -19.44 30.69 31.07
C GLU A 36 -19.67 31.23 29.66
N GLY A 37 -20.74 31.97 29.45
CA GLY A 37 -20.99 32.60 28.16
C GLY A 37 -21.83 31.77 27.17
N ILE A 38 -22.14 30.50 27.42
CA ILE A 38 -23.04 29.68 26.59
C ILE A 38 -24.50 30.01 26.95
N SER A 39 -25.33 30.29 25.94
CA SER A 39 -26.76 30.56 26.09
C SER A 39 -27.62 29.35 25.70
N HIS A 40 -27.33 28.71 24.57
CA HIS A 40 -28.08 27.60 24.03
C HIS A 40 -27.20 26.68 23.21
N ILE A 41 -27.53 25.40 23.16
CA ILE A 41 -26.82 24.39 22.34
C ILE A 41 -27.89 23.66 21.53
N GLN A 42 -27.69 23.54 20.24
CA GLN A 42 -28.60 22.84 19.35
C GLN A 42 -27.82 21.96 18.37
N ASP A 43 -28.32 20.74 18.18
CA ASP A 43 -27.82 19.83 17.15
C ASP A 43 -28.69 19.99 15.89
N GLU A 44 -28.10 20.57 14.86
CA GLU A 44 -28.71 20.76 13.54
C GLU A 44 -28.10 19.82 12.49
N SER A 45 -27.44 18.75 12.92
CA SER A 45 -26.81 17.80 12.01
C SER A 45 -27.86 17.06 11.18
N ASP A 46 -27.53 16.86 9.91
CA ASP A 46 -28.38 16.18 8.95
C ASP A 46 -27.60 15.08 8.16
N ARG A 47 -28.19 14.58 7.07
CA ARG A 47 -27.54 13.59 6.18
C ARG A 47 -26.31 14.10 5.45
N PHE A 48 -26.11 15.40 5.40
CA PHE A 48 -24.98 16.04 4.70
C PHE A 48 -23.76 16.26 5.60
N GLY A 49 -23.97 16.28 6.93
CA GLY A 49 -22.85 16.45 7.85
C GLY A 49 -23.25 16.81 9.27
N ILE A 50 -22.20 17.04 10.06
CA ILE A 50 -22.32 17.47 11.45
C ILE A 50 -22.50 19.00 11.47
N ARG A 51 -23.47 19.45 12.26
CA ARG A 51 -23.67 20.87 12.53
C ARG A 51 -24.18 21.03 13.97
N ILE A 52 -23.28 21.38 14.89
CA ILE A 52 -23.65 21.71 16.27
C ILE A 52 -23.54 23.24 16.40
N VAL A 53 -24.62 23.86 16.83
CA VAL A 53 -24.70 25.32 17.03
C VAL A 53 -24.66 25.60 18.52
N ILE A 54 -23.66 26.38 18.97
CA ILE A 54 -23.48 26.83 20.34
C ILE A 54 -23.69 28.32 20.35
N GLU A 55 -24.89 28.78 20.78
CA GLU A 55 -25.21 30.20 20.91
C GLU A 55 -24.58 30.78 22.17
N LEU A 56 -23.96 31.93 22.02
CA LEU A 56 -23.30 32.65 23.12
C LEU A 56 -24.22 33.73 23.72
N LYS A 57 -23.95 34.08 24.96
CA LYS A 57 -24.54 35.30 25.60
C LYS A 57 -23.96 36.55 24.94
N ARG A 58 -24.64 37.70 25.13
CA ARG A 58 -24.22 38.97 24.52
C ARG A 58 -22.85 39.46 25.02
N ASP A 59 -22.56 39.14 26.27
CA ASP A 59 -21.38 39.65 26.99
C ASP A 59 -20.20 38.67 26.92
N ALA A 60 -20.35 37.54 26.19
CA ALA A 60 -19.34 36.50 26.12
C ALA A 60 -18.30 36.77 25.04
N THR A 61 -17.02 36.65 25.39
CA THR A 61 -15.90 36.70 24.45
C THR A 61 -15.77 35.38 23.72
N VAL A 62 -15.97 35.37 22.40
CA VAL A 62 -16.01 34.16 21.57
C VAL A 62 -14.73 33.36 21.71
N GLU A 63 -13.57 34.00 21.70
CA GLU A 63 -12.25 33.36 21.77
C GLU A 63 -12.05 32.61 23.09
N VAL A 64 -12.44 33.21 24.22
CA VAL A 64 -12.33 32.61 25.55
C VAL A 64 -13.21 31.37 25.65
N VAL A 65 -14.46 31.43 25.18
CA VAL A 65 -15.37 30.29 25.17
C VAL A 65 -14.85 29.20 24.27
N LEU A 66 -14.28 29.52 23.10
CA LEU A 66 -13.69 28.56 22.18
C LEU A 66 -12.49 27.82 22.82
N ASN A 67 -11.58 28.57 23.47
CA ASN A 67 -10.44 28.00 24.17
C ASN A 67 -10.87 27.10 25.34
N GLN A 68 -11.89 27.49 26.10
CA GLN A 68 -12.49 26.70 27.16
C GLN A 68 -13.13 25.41 26.60
N LEU A 69 -13.82 25.48 25.44
CA LEU A 69 -14.38 24.30 24.77
C LEU A 69 -13.29 23.32 24.34
N PHE A 70 -12.19 23.79 23.77
CA PHE A 70 -11.07 22.92 23.39
C PHE A 70 -10.41 22.29 24.63
N ARG A 71 -10.25 23.01 25.72
CA ARG A 71 -9.56 22.51 26.92
C ARG A 71 -10.41 21.55 27.76
N PHE A 72 -11.72 21.82 27.92
CA PHE A 72 -12.57 21.05 28.85
C PHE A 72 -13.43 19.99 28.17
N THR A 73 -13.47 19.96 26.84
CA THR A 73 -14.30 19.03 26.08
C THR A 73 -13.50 18.21 25.08
N PRO A 74 -14.01 17.09 24.58
CA PRO A 74 -13.37 16.33 23.50
C PRO A 74 -13.40 16.98 22.12
N LEU A 75 -13.65 18.31 22.00
CA LEU A 75 -13.45 19.04 20.76
C LEU A 75 -11.97 19.09 20.36
N GLN A 76 -11.08 19.03 21.33
CA GLN A 76 -9.67 18.76 21.13
C GLN A 76 -9.31 17.50 21.92
N THR A 77 -8.64 16.55 21.28
CA THR A 77 -8.26 15.29 21.92
C THR A 77 -6.91 14.82 21.39
N SER A 78 -6.17 14.10 22.23
CA SER A 78 -4.95 13.43 21.82
C SER A 78 -5.26 12.02 21.34
N PHE A 79 -4.63 11.61 20.25
CA PHE A 79 -4.70 10.27 19.73
C PHE A 79 -3.34 9.60 19.80
N GLY A 80 -3.22 8.61 20.68
CA GLY A 80 -1.99 7.82 20.83
C GLY A 80 -1.87 6.79 19.69
N CYS A 81 -0.96 7.04 18.74
CA CYS A 81 -0.67 6.06 17.68
C CYS A 81 0.19 4.92 18.24
N ASN A 82 -0.41 3.74 18.39
CA ASN A 82 0.33 2.53 18.73
C ASN A 82 0.52 1.68 17.47
N LEU A 83 1.66 1.84 16.80
CA LEU A 83 2.00 1.12 15.57
C LEU A 83 2.67 -0.22 15.92
N LEU A 84 1.86 -1.17 16.40
CA LEU A 84 2.28 -2.55 16.63
C LEU A 84 2.11 -3.35 15.35
N ALA A 85 3.17 -3.99 14.86
CA ALA A 85 3.15 -4.82 13.65
C ALA A 85 3.94 -6.11 13.85
N LEU A 86 3.60 -7.12 13.04
CA LEU A 86 4.41 -8.33 12.92
C LEU A 86 5.53 -8.08 11.90
N ASN A 87 6.74 -7.88 12.39
CA ASN A 87 7.92 -7.74 11.55
C ASN A 87 8.69 -9.06 11.55
N LYS A 88 8.85 -9.69 10.39
CA LYS A 88 9.54 -11.00 10.23
C LYS A 88 9.07 -12.06 11.25
N GLY A 89 7.75 -12.07 11.51
CA GLY A 89 7.11 -13.01 12.43
C GLY A 89 7.23 -12.64 13.93
N ARG A 90 7.77 -11.48 14.27
CA ARG A 90 7.87 -10.99 15.66
C ARG A 90 7.02 -9.73 15.84
N PRO A 91 6.24 -9.62 16.93
CA PRO A 91 5.54 -8.40 17.25
C PRO A 91 6.54 -7.31 17.67
N GLU A 92 6.50 -6.17 17.00
CA GLU A 92 7.39 -5.03 17.25
C GLU A 92 6.58 -3.74 17.22
N GLN A 93 6.84 -2.86 18.18
CA GLN A 93 6.28 -1.51 18.19
C GLN A 93 7.21 -0.60 17.39
N LEU A 94 6.70 -0.04 16.32
CA LEU A 94 7.46 0.73 15.35
C LEU A 94 7.08 2.21 15.42
N ASN A 95 8.02 3.10 15.09
CA ASN A 95 7.68 4.46 14.73
C ASN A 95 7.24 4.52 13.25
N LEU A 96 6.63 5.62 12.83
CA LEU A 96 6.10 5.77 11.47
C LEU A 96 7.16 5.56 10.40
N LYS A 97 8.36 6.11 10.58
CA LYS A 97 9.47 5.96 9.63
C LYS A 97 9.86 4.50 9.46
N LYS A 98 10.12 3.79 10.56
CA LYS A 98 10.50 2.38 10.54
C LYS A 98 9.38 1.50 9.98
N TYR A 99 8.13 1.83 10.26
CA TYR A 99 6.97 1.13 9.71
C TYR A 99 6.93 1.20 8.17
N LEU A 100 7.18 2.39 7.61
CA LEU A 100 7.26 2.58 6.16
C LEU A 100 8.48 1.88 5.54
N GLU A 101 9.65 1.93 6.20
CA GLU A 101 10.85 1.24 5.75
C GLU A 101 10.64 -0.28 5.69
N GLU A 102 10.09 -0.88 6.73
CA GLU A 102 9.80 -2.33 6.76
C GLU A 102 8.71 -2.73 5.75
N PHE A 103 7.72 -1.88 5.51
CA PHE A 103 6.75 -2.09 4.44
C PHE A 103 7.41 -2.11 3.06
N ILE A 104 8.32 -1.18 2.78
CA ILE A 104 9.05 -1.14 1.51
C ILE A 104 9.91 -2.39 1.35
N GLU A 105 10.64 -2.81 2.38
CA GLU A 105 11.44 -4.04 2.34
C GLU A 105 10.57 -5.27 2.09
N PHE A 106 9.43 -5.37 2.75
CA PHE A 106 8.48 -6.44 2.49
C PHE A 106 7.99 -6.43 1.04
N ARG A 107 7.68 -5.26 0.46
CA ARG A 107 7.28 -5.17 -0.95
C ARG A 107 8.41 -5.61 -1.90
N VAL A 108 9.65 -5.20 -1.61
CA VAL A 108 10.83 -5.64 -2.35
C VAL A 108 10.97 -7.17 -2.31
N GLU A 109 10.82 -7.79 -1.14
CA GLU A 109 10.85 -9.24 -0.99
C GLU A 109 9.76 -9.93 -1.82
N ILE A 110 8.54 -9.42 -1.79
CA ILE A 110 7.40 -9.99 -2.55
C ILE A 110 7.64 -9.88 -4.06
N VAL A 111 8.07 -8.72 -4.55
CA VAL A 111 8.38 -8.55 -5.99
C VAL A 111 9.51 -9.49 -6.40
N THR A 112 10.56 -9.61 -5.59
CA THR A 112 11.67 -10.55 -5.86
C THR A 112 11.18 -11.99 -5.94
N LYS A 113 10.41 -12.47 -4.96
CA LYS A 113 9.86 -13.83 -4.94
C LYS A 113 8.94 -14.09 -6.13
N ARG A 114 8.09 -13.14 -6.47
CA ARG A 114 7.22 -13.22 -7.66
C ARG A 114 8.05 -13.34 -8.94
N THR A 115 9.06 -12.50 -9.10
CA THR A 115 9.94 -12.52 -10.27
C THR A 115 10.71 -13.83 -10.40
N ILE A 116 11.21 -14.40 -9.28
CA ILE A 116 11.87 -15.71 -9.26
C ILE A 116 10.90 -16.80 -9.70
N TYR A 117 9.66 -16.78 -9.20
CA TYR A 117 8.63 -17.75 -9.59
C TYR A 117 8.30 -17.66 -11.10
N ASP A 118 8.10 -16.45 -11.59
CA ASP A 118 7.78 -16.19 -13.00
C ASP A 118 8.97 -16.58 -13.91
N LEU A 119 10.20 -16.30 -13.49
CA LEU A 119 11.42 -16.72 -14.17
C LEU A 119 11.48 -18.25 -14.28
N LYS A 120 11.27 -18.96 -13.17
CA LYS A 120 11.27 -20.44 -13.17
C LYS A 120 10.21 -20.98 -14.11
N ARG A 121 8.99 -20.53 -13.98
CA ARG A 121 7.87 -20.95 -14.84
C ARG A 121 8.15 -20.70 -16.33
N THR A 122 8.75 -19.55 -16.64
CA THR A 122 9.11 -19.18 -18.01
C THR A 122 10.24 -20.06 -18.55
N ARG A 123 11.26 -20.36 -17.73
CA ARG A 123 12.33 -21.30 -18.06
C ARG A 123 11.80 -22.71 -18.31
N ASP A 124 10.93 -23.22 -17.44
CA ASP A 124 10.31 -24.55 -17.61
C ASP A 124 9.51 -24.64 -18.93
N ARG A 125 8.77 -23.58 -19.26
CA ARG A 125 8.03 -23.52 -20.52
C ARG A 125 8.96 -23.44 -21.73
N SER A 126 10.00 -22.59 -21.66
CA SER A 126 11.03 -22.49 -22.72
C SER A 126 11.75 -23.79 -22.93
N HIS A 127 12.09 -24.51 -21.86
CA HIS A 127 12.72 -25.81 -21.91
C HIS A 127 11.89 -26.83 -22.75
N VAL A 128 10.60 -26.93 -22.48
CA VAL A 128 9.69 -27.78 -23.26
C VAL A 128 9.64 -27.32 -24.73
N LEU A 129 9.53 -26.06 -25.01
CA LEU A 129 9.46 -25.51 -26.36
C LEU A 129 10.76 -25.73 -27.14
N CYS A 130 11.92 -25.66 -26.50
CA CYS A 130 13.20 -26.02 -27.13
C CYS A 130 13.20 -27.46 -27.62
N GLY A 131 12.73 -28.40 -26.79
CA GLY A 131 12.57 -29.79 -27.19
C GLY A 131 11.63 -29.97 -28.40
N LEU A 132 10.51 -29.26 -28.39
CA LEU A 132 9.57 -29.26 -29.53
C LEU A 132 10.18 -28.67 -30.79
N ALA A 133 10.96 -27.60 -30.69
CA ALA A 133 11.66 -26.96 -31.82
C ALA A 133 12.70 -27.96 -32.41
N VAL A 134 13.49 -28.62 -31.57
CA VAL A 134 14.43 -29.70 -32.04
C VAL A 134 13.68 -30.82 -32.75
N ALA A 135 12.59 -31.30 -32.20
CA ALA A 135 11.79 -32.37 -32.78
C ALA A 135 11.22 -32.00 -34.15
N VAL A 136 10.74 -30.76 -34.28
CA VAL A 136 10.16 -30.26 -35.52
C VAL A 136 11.24 -30.04 -36.61
N SER A 137 12.41 -29.54 -36.23
CA SER A 137 13.55 -29.41 -37.17
C SER A 137 14.07 -30.74 -37.64
N ASN A 138 13.84 -31.82 -36.89
CA ASN A 138 14.29 -33.18 -37.19
C ASN A 138 13.12 -34.17 -37.31
N ILE A 139 12.00 -33.74 -37.87
CA ILE A 139 10.71 -34.43 -37.82
C ILE A 139 10.76 -35.87 -38.43
N ASP A 140 11.44 -36.06 -39.54
CA ASP A 140 11.54 -37.37 -40.22
C ASP A 140 12.22 -38.39 -39.30
N ARG A 141 13.25 -37.97 -38.57
CA ARG A 141 13.98 -38.83 -37.63
C ARG A 141 13.12 -39.15 -36.39
N VAL A 142 12.40 -38.17 -35.85
CA VAL A 142 11.46 -38.37 -34.74
C VAL A 142 10.37 -39.35 -35.12
N VAL A 143 9.76 -39.20 -36.31
CA VAL A 143 8.71 -40.10 -36.79
C VAL A 143 9.24 -41.54 -37.00
N ASN A 144 10.46 -41.68 -37.52
CA ASN A 144 11.07 -43.00 -37.69
C ASN A 144 11.33 -43.72 -36.36
N ILE A 145 11.83 -42.99 -35.33
CA ILE A 145 12.01 -43.52 -33.97
C ILE A 145 10.67 -43.98 -33.39
N ILE A 146 9.63 -43.14 -33.46
CA ILE A 146 8.31 -43.48 -32.94
C ILE A 146 7.72 -44.72 -33.63
N ARG A 147 7.87 -44.83 -34.97
CA ARG A 147 7.35 -45.98 -35.74
C ARG A 147 8.11 -47.27 -35.49
N SER A 148 9.41 -47.22 -35.19
CA SER A 148 10.25 -48.38 -34.92
C SER A 148 10.16 -48.90 -33.48
N SER A 149 9.56 -48.12 -32.57
CA SER A 149 9.39 -48.46 -31.16
C SER A 149 8.14 -49.29 -30.94
N ASN A 150 8.21 -50.28 -30.02
CA ASN A 150 7.08 -51.16 -29.68
C ASN A 150 6.05 -50.47 -28.79
N ASP A 151 6.48 -49.55 -27.95
CA ASP A 151 5.61 -48.81 -27.06
C ASP A 151 6.12 -47.35 -26.83
N GLY A 152 5.31 -46.52 -26.13
CA GLY A 152 5.66 -45.13 -25.86
C GLY A 152 6.82 -44.96 -24.86
N ALA A 153 7.08 -45.96 -24.00
CA ALA A 153 8.19 -45.92 -23.07
C ALA A 153 9.53 -46.15 -23.78
N GLU A 154 9.54 -47.07 -24.74
CA GLU A 154 10.69 -47.36 -25.60
C GLU A 154 10.99 -46.15 -26.53
N ALA A 155 9.95 -45.59 -27.15
CA ALA A 155 10.07 -44.36 -27.98
C ALA A 155 10.67 -43.21 -27.18
N LYS A 156 10.21 -42.99 -25.95
CA LYS A 156 10.74 -41.97 -25.06
C LYS A 156 12.22 -42.18 -24.78
N LYS A 157 12.65 -43.40 -24.48
CA LYS A 157 14.05 -43.75 -24.22
C LYS A 157 14.93 -43.47 -25.43
N TYR A 158 14.53 -43.90 -26.61
CA TYR A 158 15.30 -43.65 -27.84
C TYR A 158 15.40 -42.15 -28.17
N LEU A 159 14.32 -41.35 -27.95
CA LEU A 159 14.35 -39.93 -28.14
C LEU A 159 15.33 -39.22 -27.19
N MET A 160 15.52 -39.74 -25.96
CA MET A 160 16.44 -39.18 -24.97
C MET A 160 17.89 -39.62 -25.22
N ASP A 161 18.12 -40.83 -25.67
CA ASP A 161 19.47 -41.40 -25.94
C ASP A 161 20.08 -40.85 -27.22
N GLU A 162 19.26 -40.27 -28.11
CA GLU A 162 19.67 -39.70 -29.40
C GLU A 162 20.32 -38.34 -29.24
N ARG A 163 21.32 -38.03 -30.07
CA ARG A 163 21.95 -36.74 -30.18
C ARG A 163 21.30 -35.92 -31.29
N TRP A 164 20.72 -34.80 -30.91
CA TRP A 164 19.96 -33.95 -31.83
C TRP A 164 20.80 -32.71 -32.23
N GLN A 165 20.77 -32.35 -33.48
CA GLN A 165 21.32 -31.07 -33.92
C GLN A 165 20.40 -29.92 -33.47
N ALA A 166 20.96 -28.94 -32.78
CA ALA A 166 20.21 -27.85 -32.13
C ALA A 166 20.75 -26.44 -32.46
N SER A 167 21.49 -26.33 -33.58
CA SER A 167 22.21 -25.08 -33.94
C SER A 167 21.33 -23.83 -33.87
N ASP A 168 20.06 -23.90 -34.30
CA ASP A 168 19.13 -22.77 -34.40
C ASP A 168 18.56 -22.34 -33.03
N ILE A 169 18.71 -23.18 -32.00
CA ILE A 169 18.13 -22.94 -30.66
C ILE A 169 19.15 -22.86 -29.54
N LEU A 170 20.45 -22.94 -29.85
CA LEU A 170 21.52 -22.88 -28.84
C LEU A 170 21.40 -21.64 -27.96
N GLN A 171 21.13 -20.46 -28.53
CA GLN A 171 20.93 -19.21 -27.78
C GLN A 171 19.79 -19.27 -26.75
N TYR A 172 18.76 -20.07 -26.97
CA TYR A 172 17.63 -20.24 -26.05
C TYR A 172 17.99 -21.24 -24.95
N ILE A 173 18.75 -22.29 -25.29
CA ILE A 173 19.23 -23.30 -24.33
C ILE A 173 20.14 -22.64 -23.28
N GLU A 174 21.05 -21.75 -23.71
CA GLU A 174 21.92 -20.99 -22.80
C GLU A 174 21.16 -20.09 -21.84
N LEU A 175 20.09 -19.45 -22.30
CA LEU A 175 19.24 -18.58 -21.48
C LEU A 175 18.40 -19.35 -20.44
N ILE A 176 18.08 -20.59 -20.71
CA ILE A 176 17.34 -21.46 -19.78
C ILE A 176 18.24 -21.84 -18.60
N ASP A 177 19.55 -21.94 -18.84
CA ASP A 177 20.59 -22.27 -17.85
C ASP A 177 20.22 -23.46 -16.95
N ASP A 178 19.76 -24.55 -17.60
CA ASP A 178 19.50 -25.83 -16.91
C ASP A 178 20.81 -26.61 -16.82
N PRO A 179 21.36 -26.82 -15.60
CA PRO A 179 22.62 -27.52 -15.42
C PRO A 179 22.62 -28.95 -15.97
N SER A 180 21.44 -29.60 -16.03
CA SER A 180 21.25 -31.00 -16.42
C SER A 180 21.12 -31.17 -17.94
N HIS A 181 20.82 -30.10 -18.68
CA HIS A 181 20.49 -30.16 -20.12
C HIS A 181 21.15 -29.00 -20.87
N ARG A 182 22.46 -28.97 -20.87
CA ARG A 182 23.27 -28.03 -21.66
C ARG A 182 23.54 -28.63 -23.05
N ALA A 183 23.78 -27.75 -24.00
CA ALA A 183 24.30 -28.18 -25.28
C ALA A 183 25.71 -28.76 -25.11
N ASN A 184 26.01 -29.83 -25.88
CA ASN A 184 27.33 -30.39 -25.92
C ASN A 184 28.30 -29.49 -26.69
N ASP A 185 29.62 -29.70 -26.52
CA ASP A 185 30.66 -28.91 -27.19
C ASP A 185 30.62 -29.03 -28.74
N ASP A 186 30.00 -30.10 -29.23
CA ASP A 186 29.80 -30.37 -30.68
C ASP A 186 28.50 -29.69 -31.24
N GLY A 187 27.79 -28.91 -30.43
CA GLY A 187 26.50 -28.28 -30.79
C GLY A 187 25.32 -29.24 -30.79
N SER A 188 25.50 -30.47 -30.36
CA SER A 188 24.43 -31.44 -30.17
C SER A 188 23.71 -31.25 -28.84
N TYR A 189 22.45 -31.72 -28.77
CA TYR A 189 21.59 -31.60 -27.60
C TYR A 189 20.90 -32.92 -27.32
N ASN A 190 20.82 -33.30 -26.04
CA ASN A 190 20.07 -34.46 -25.59
C ASN A 190 18.75 -33.99 -24.98
N LEU A 191 17.66 -34.64 -25.39
CA LEU A 191 16.32 -34.31 -24.89
C LEU A 191 16.13 -34.82 -23.47
N SER A 192 15.48 -33.99 -22.65
CA SER A 192 15.04 -34.38 -21.31
C SER A 192 13.78 -35.25 -21.35
N GLU A 193 13.50 -35.94 -20.25
CA GLU A 193 12.29 -36.72 -20.10
C GLU A 193 11.01 -35.89 -20.33
N HIS A 194 10.97 -34.67 -19.81
CA HIS A 194 9.85 -33.74 -20.00
C HIS A 194 9.69 -33.35 -21.45
N GLN A 195 10.79 -33.10 -22.16
CA GLN A 195 10.78 -32.78 -23.59
C GLN A 195 10.34 -33.99 -24.44
N ALA A 196 10.90 -35.16 -24.18
CA ALA A 196 10.53 -36.40 -24.89
C ALA A 196 9.03 -36.70 -24.69
N LYS A 197 8.50 -36.55 -23.49
CA LYS A 197 7.06 -36.70 -23.24
C LYS A 197 6.24 -35.70 -24.02
N ALA A 198 6.63 -34.41 -24.00
CA ALA A 198 5.92 -33.36 -24.75
C ALA A 198 5.94 -33.61 -26.27
N ILE A 199 7.00 -34.20 -26.78
CA ILE A 199 7.11 -34.58 -28.22
C ILE A 199 6.12 -35.73 -28.52
N LEU A 200 6.02 -36.72 -27.67
CA LEU A 200 5.08 -37.86 -27.86
C LEU A 200 3.62 -37.43 -27.74
N ASP A 201 3.35 -36.42 -26.89
CA ASP A 201 2.01 -35.85 -26.71
C ASP A 201 1.65 -34.79 -27.79
N LEU A 202 2.56 -34.54 -28.75
CA LEU A 202 2.38 -33.51 -29.77
C LEU A 202 1.28 -33.87 -30.78
N ARG A 203 0.31 -32.98 -30.96
CA ARG A 203 -0.72 -33.16 -31.99
C ARG A 203 -0.14 -32.90 -33.38
N LEU A 204 -0.51 -33.74 -34.36
CA LEU A 204 -0.06 -33.62 -35.75
C LEU A 204 -0.31 -32.22 -36.36
N GLN A 205 -1.33 -31.51 -35.93
CA GLN A 205 -1.63 -30.14 -36.37
C GLN A 205 -0.49 -29.13 -36.07
N ARG A 206 0.29 -29.36 -35.01
CA ARG A 206 1.42 -28.50 -34.65
C ARG A 206 2.70 -28.75 -35.48
N LEU A 207 2.70 -29.80 -36.31
CA LEU A 207 3.80 -30.10 -37.23
C LEU A 207 3.69 -29.38 -38.56
N THR A 208 2.67 -28.50 -38.73
CA THR A 208 2.50 -27.66 -39.91
C THR A 208 3.48 -26.48 -39.87
N ALA A 209 3.77 -25.89 -41.05
CA ALA A 209 4.60 -24.69 -41.15
C ALA A 209 4.12 -23.53 -40.29
N LEU A 210 2.81 -23.42 -40.07
CA LEU A 210 2.22 -22.41 -39.16
C LEU A 210 2.56 -22.72 -37.70
N GLY A 211 2.46 -23.99 -37.27
CA GLY A 211 2.79 -24.43 -35.91
C GLY A 211 4.27 -24.20 -35.56
N ILE A 212 5.17 -24.43 -36.53
CA ILE A 212 6.62 -24.15 -36.41
C ILE A 212 6.85 -22.66 -36.11
N LYS A 213 6.19 -21.81 -36.87
CA LYS A 213 6.30 -20.34 -36.70
C LYS A 213 5.77 -19.90 -35.33
N GLU A 214 4.67 -20.48 -34.86
CA GLU A 214 4.12 -20.21 -33.52
C GLU A 214 5.11 -20.59 -32.39
N ILE A 215 5.74 -21.77 -32.47
CA ILE A 215 6.75 -22.22 -31.51
C ILE A 215 7.95 -21.26 -31.47
N SER A 216 8.44 -20.86 -32.64
CA SER A 216 9.56 -19.93 -32.76
C SER A 216 9.22 -18.53 -32.19
N GLN A 217 8.01 -18.02 -32.42
CA GLN A 217 7.54 -16.76 -31.87
C GLN A 217 7.37 -16.83 -30.34
N GLU A 218 6.78 -17.91 -29.83
CA GLU A 218 6.62 -18.13 -28.39
C GLU A 218 8.00 -18.22 -27.72
N LEU A 219 8.97 -18.93 -28.28
CA LEU A 219 10.33 -19.02 -27.77
C LEU A 219 11.02 -17.63 -27.71
N SER A 220 10.89 -16.85 -28.76
CA SER A 220 11.45 -15.50 -28.81
C SER A 220 10.84 -14.59 -27.71
N GLN A 221 9.54 -14.66 -27.50
CA GLN A 221 8.86 -13.88 -26.46
C GLN A 221 9.29 -14.32 -25.07
N LEU A 222 9.38 -15.63 -24.80
CA LEU A 222 9.83 -16.15 -23.51
C LEU A 222 11.30 -15.79 -23.24
N SER A 223 12.14 -15.80 -24.27
CA SER A 223 13.54 -15.34 -24.18
C SER A 223 13.63 -13.88 -23.72
N MET A 224 12.83 -12.99 -24.29
CA MET A 224 12.75 -11.60 -23.87
C MET A 224 12.28 -11.48 -22.41
N ASN A 225 11.27 -12.25 -22.02
CA ASN A 225 10.77 -12.26 -20.65
C ASN A 225 11.83 -12.76 -19.66
N ILE A 226 12.58 -13.82 -19.98
CA ILE A 226 13.69 -14.31 -19.15
C ILE A 226 14.74 -13.22 -18.94
N LYS A 227 15.16 -12.54 -20.01
CA LYS A 227 16.14 -11.44 -19.91
C LYS A 227 15.62 -10.32 -18.99
N ASN A 228 14.38 -9.91 -19.17
CA ASN A 228 13.75 -8.89 -18.34
C ASN A 228 13.68 -9.31 -16.86
N PHE A 229 13.28 -10.56 -16.55
CA PHE A 229 13.28 -11.04 -15.18
C PHE A 229 14.68 -11.08 -14.56
N LEU A 230 15.70 -11.45 -15.32
CA LEU A 230 17.09 -11.42 -14.86
C LEU A 230 17.55 -9.99 -14.56
N GLU A 231 17.24 -9.02 -15.42
CA GLU A 231 17.55 -7.60 -15.19
C GLU A 231 16.87 -7.08 -13.92
N ILE A 232 15.58 -7.43 -13.69
CA ILE A 232 14.85 -7.05 -12.49
C ILE A 232 15.56 -7.61 -11.25
N LEU A 233 15.95 -8.89 -11.26
CA LEU A 233 16.59 -9.53 -10.11
C LEU A 233 18.01 -9.00 -9.81
N GLN A 234 18.71 -8.48 -10.81
CA GLN A 234 20.06 -7.91 -10.65
C GLN A 234 20.05 -6.50 -10.06
N SER A 235 18.93 -5.75 -10.16
CA SER A 235 18.89 -4.35 -9.78
C SER A 235 17.77 -4.06 -8.78
N ARG A 236 18.18 -3.73 -7.53
CA ARG A 236 17.23 -3.24 -6.50
C ARG A 236 16.47 -1.98 -6.97
N GLN A 237 17.11 -1.14 -7.78
CA GLN A 237 16.46 0.09 -8.27
C GLN A 237 15.30 -0.20 -9.22
N ILE A 238 15.43 -1.23 -10.07
CA ILE A 238 14.34 -1.68 -10.94
C ILE A 238 13.19 -2.25 -10.10
N ILE A 239 13.50 -3.05 -9.07
CA ILE A 239 12.48 -3.57 -8.15
C ILE A 239 11.73 -2.42 -7.46
N LEU A 240 12.43 -1.40 -6.97
CA LEU A 240 11.80 -0.23 -6.37
C LEU A 240 10.94 0.54 -7.36
N SER A 241 11.35 0.68 -8.62
CA SER A 241 10.54 1.32 -9.65
C SER A 241 9.23 0.56 -9.92
N ILE A 242 9.27 -0.78 -9.86
CA ILE A 242 8.08 -1.62 -9.97
C ILE A 242 7.14 -1.38 -8.76
N VAL A 243 7.71 -1.33 -7.55
CA VAL A 243 6.93 -1.04 -6.33
C VAL A 243 6.26 0.34 -6.42
N VAL A 244 6.99 1.37 -6.86
CA VAL A 244 6.43 2.73 -7.06
C VAL A 244 5.29 2.69 -8.05
N LYS A 245 5.48 2.06 -9.22
CA LYS A 245 4.44 1.96 -10.24
C LYS A 245 3.18 1.27 -9.72
N GLU A 246 3.32 0.15 -9.00
CA GLU A 246 2.18 -0.56 -8.41
C GLU A 246 1.45 0.29 -7.35
N LEU A 247 2.18 1.09 -6.57
CA LEU A 247 1.58 2.01 -5.60
C LEU A 247 0.88 3.19 -6.29
N ASP A 248 1.45 3.74 -7.36
CA ASP A 248 0.85 4.82 -8.13
C ASP A 248 -0.48 4.37 -8.77
N GLU A 249 -0.54 3.16 -9.31
CA GLU A 249 -1.78 2.56 -9.84
C GLU A 249 -2.86 2.44 -8.74
N LEU A 250 -2.47 2.11 -7.50
CA LEU A 250 -3.40 2.06 -6.38
C LEU A 250 -3.88 3.46 -5.97
N VAL A 251 -2.97 4.46 -5.97
CA VAL A 251 -3.33 5.85 -5.66
C VAL A 251 -4.26 6.42 -6.72
N GLU A 252 -4.00 6.18 -8.00
CA GLU A 252 -4.88 6.62 -9.09
C GLU A 252 -6.29 6.02 -8.98
N LYS A 253 -6.38 4.74 -8.64
CA LYS A 253 -7.66 4.02 -8.60
C LYS A 253 -8.45 4.23 -7.31
N TYR A 254 -7.78 4.37 -6.17
CA TYR A 254 -8.40 4.39 -4.84
C TYR A 254 -8.02 5.60 -3.99
N GLY A 255 -7.19 6.50 -4.51
CA GLY A 255 -6.73 7.67 -3.77
C GLY A 255 -7.88 8.58 -3.37
N VAL A 256 -7.90 8.98 -2.10
CA VAL A 256 -8.86 9.93 -1.55
C VAL A 256 -8.10 11.09 -0.93
N ALA A 257 -8.58 12.30 -1.14
CA ALA A 257 -7.98 13.49 -0.54
C ALA A 257 -7.99 13.41 0.99
N ARG A 258 -6.93 13.90 1.61
CA ARG A 258 -6.83 13.98 3.07
C ARG A 258 -7.90 14.94 3.60
N ARG A 259 -8.66 14.52 4.60
CA ARG A 259 -9.65 15.37 5.29
C ARG A 259 -9.02 16.26 6.36
N SER A 260 -8.04 15.71 7.11
CA SER A 260 -7.39 16.42 8.20
C SER A 260 -6.19 17.22 7.70
N GLN A 261 -6.05 18.46 8.18
CA GLN A 261 -4.85 19.25 7.96
C GLN A 261 -3.75 18.85 8.94
N ILE A 262 -2.50 18.93 8.48
CA ILE A 262 -1.33 18.79 9.34
C ILE A 262 -0.82 20.21 9.58
N ILE A 263 -0.87 20.64 10.83
CA ILE A 263 -0.37 21.96 11.27
C ILE A 263 0.79 21.76 12.24
N GLU A 264 1.64 22.75 12.35
CA GLU A 264 2.65 22.77 13.41
C GLU A 264 1.98 22.96 14.77
N PHE A 265 2.54 22.37 15.79
CA PHE A 265 2.04 22.50 17.15
C PHE A 265 2.52 23.85 17.72
N GLU A 266 1.59 24.75 17.97
CA GLU A 266 1.88 26.11 18.49
C GLU A 266 1.95 26.17 20.03
N GLY A 267 1.89 25.02 20.71
CA GLY A 267 1.85 24.92 22.17
C GLY A 267 0.43 24.63 22.69
N ASP A 268 0.35 24.27 23.98
CA ASP A 268 -0.92 24.14 24.66
C ASP A 268 -1.47 25.55 25.01
N THR A 269 -2.81 25.68 25.02
CA THR A 269 -3.51 26.90 25.44
C THR A 269 -3.06 27.27 26.85
N GLU A 270 -2.47 28.44 27.02
CA GLU A 270 -2.02 28.93 28.33
C GLU A 270 -3.22 29.26 29.22
N ASP A 271 -3.03 29.24 30.53
CA ASP A 271 -4.11 29.58 31.47
C ASP A 271 -4.58 31.03 31.28
N GLU A 272 -3.73 31.89 30.75
CA GLU A 272 -4.05 33.29 30.43
C GLU A 272 -5.08 33.41 29.30
N ASP A 273 -5.08 32.53 28.32
CA ASP A 273 -6.02 32.49 27.19
C ASP A 273 -7.45 32.10 27.60
N LEU A 274 -7.61 31.59 28.80
CA LEU A 274 -8.91 31.21 29.39
C LEU A 274 -9.55 32.34 30.21
N ILE A 275 -8.81 33.40 30.46
CA ILE A 275 -9.23 34.51 31.30
C ILE A 275 -9.79 35.67 30.44
N GLU A 276 -10.98 36.10 30.75
CA GLU A 276 -11.60 37.24 30.07
C GLU A 276 -10.84 38.53 30.38
N LYS A 277 -10.55 39.34 29.37
CA LYS A 277 -9.91 40.66 29.56
C LYS A 277 -10.93 41.64 30.07
N GLU A 278 -10.87 41.92 31.37
CA GLU A 278 -11.74 42.89 32.04
C GLU A 278 -10.95 44.12 32.52
N GLU A 279 -11.60 45.27 32.52
CA GLU A 279 -11.06 46.45 33.17
C GLU A 279 -11.12 46.27 34.68
N MET A 280 -9.96 46.34 35.32
CA MET A 280 -9.81 46.11 36.74
C MET A 280 -9.34 47.36 37.47
N VAL A 281 -9.90 47.62 38.65
CA VAL A 281 -9.43 48.66 39.57
C VAL A 281 -8.48 47.98 40.56
N VAL A 282 -7.25 48.48 40.60
CA VAL A 282 -6.24 48.01 41.57
C VAL A 282 -6.18 49.02 42.70
N THR A 283 -6.55 48.62 43.90
CA THR A 283 -6.45 49.46 45.10
C THR A 283 -5.27 49.02 45.95
N VAL A 284 -4.44 49.99 46.36
CA VAL A 284 -3.27 49.77 47.21
C VAL A 284 -3.53 50.52 48.51
N THR A 285 -3.50 49.84 49.65
CA THR A 285 -3.66 50.45 50.95
C THR A 285 -2.34 50.99 51.50
N GLY A 286 -2.38 51.97 52.43
CA GLY A 286 -1.18 52.50 53.11
C GLY A 286 -0.39 51.44 53.88
N GLY A 287 -0.99 50.31 54.20
CA GLY A 287 -0.33 49.13 54.84
C GLY A 287 0.29 48.10 53.86
N GLY A 288 0.32 48.43 52.52
CA GLY A 288 0.95 47.60 51.50
C GLY A 288 0.09 46.46 50.97
N TYR A 289 -1.21 46.39 51.27
CA TYR A 289 -2.11 45.39 50.68
C TYR A 289 -2.60 45.85 49.30
N ILE A 290 -2.55 44.93 48.34
CA ILE A 290 -3.05 45.16 46.98
C ILE A 290 -4.32 44.33 46.81
N LYS A 291 -5.40 44.95 46.31
CA LYS A 291 -6.65 44.27 45.95
C LYS A 291 -7.00 44.64 44.49
N ARG A 292 -7.39 43.65 43.72
CA ARG A 292 -7.91 43.76 42.36
C ARG A 292 -9.43 43.53 42.39
N THR A 293 -10.19 44.44 41.83
CA THR A 293 -11.64 44.37 41.79
C THR A 293 -12.12 44.79 40.40
N ALA A 294 -13.07 44.05 39.82
CA ALA A 294 -13.61 44.42 38.51
C ALA A 294 -14.27 45.81 38.53
N LEU A 295 -14.08 46.58 37.48
CA LEU A 295 -14.66 47.97 37.37
C LEU A 295 -16.18 47.94 37.48
N SER A 296 -16.84 46.84 37.05
CA SER A 296 -18.29 46.63 37.14
C SER A 296 -18.82 46.63 38.57
N GLU A 297 -18.00 46.29 39.58
CA GLU A 297 -18.39 46.34 41.01
C GLU A 297 -18.43 47.74 41.59
N TYR A 298 -17.91 48.73 40.87
CA TYR A 298 -17.90 50.16 41.28
C TYR A 298 -19.00 50.99 40.63
N ARG A 299 -19.93 50.39 39.92
CA ARG A 299 -21.08 51.03 39.28
C ARG A 299 -22.34 50.88 40.12
#